data_c17f20447f31db79774a8ab8a2e205b3
#
_entry.id   c17f20447f31db79774a8ab8a2e205b3
#
_cell.length_a   1.000
_cell.length_b   1.000
_cell.length_c   1.000
_cell.angle_alpha   90.00
_cell.angle_beta   90.00
_cell.angle_gamma   90.00
#
_symmetry.space_group_name_H-M   'P 1'
#
loop_
_entity.id
_entity.type
_entity.pdbx_description
1 polymer ?
#
loop_
_entity_poly.entity_id
_entity_poly.type
_entity_poly.pdbx_seq_one_letter_code
_entity_poly.pdbx_strand_id
1 'polypeptide(L)'
;MYKRQALAFLTVASFWLATAWPAASGAMLLTCVVCSLFASRENGAQIGMSFMRGIFLAVPAAFVVGQILLPQWSGFPMLAMAMGVPLFFGALGMAKPQIGATATSFCLHFIVLISPMNRMSFDVASFFNNAQAMVLGVGAAVLAFHLLILRNPAWHGRRLLAATLHDLVRLTRRNLRGAESWFGGRMADRLLQLARHYPELPEPARSRWDDGLLGLDIGDELMHLRLSLAVAQVPVGAAQRAYFEHLQRTLEQGPAGSRQDALEQPSVALLEALGQQPPSDALKLAQGAVVQLQSSWRSWCRQQEESHGAA
;
A
#
# COMPACT_ATOMS: atom_id res chain seq x y z
N MET A 1 5.61 3.89 -7.43
CA MET A 1 4.29 4.49 -7.73
C MET A 1 4.35 5.42 -8.93
N TYR A 2 5.14 6.47 -8.93
CA TYR A 2 5.21 7.50 -9.99
C TYR A 2 5.46 6.98 -11.43
N LYS A 3 6.29 5.94 -11.60
CA LYS A 3 6.57 5.37 -12.94
C LYS A 3 5.34 4.84 -13.69
N ARG A 4 4.31 4.44 -12.96
CA ARG A 4 3.07 3.86 -13.50
C ARG A 4 2.12 4.94 -13.99
N GLN A 5 1.99 6.01 -13.21
CA GLN A 5 1.20 7.18 -13.58
C GLN A 5 1.80 7.85 -14.81
N ALA A 6 3.14 7.98 -14.82
CA ALA A 6 3.85 8.48 -16.00
C ALA A 6 3.60 7.61 -17.23
N LEU A 7 3.58 6.28 -17.10
CA LEU A 7 3.30 5.38 -18.21
C LEU A 7 1.87 5.55 -18.75
N ALA A 8 0.87 5.57 -17.86
CA ALA A 8 -0.53 5.79 -18.25
C ALA A 8 -0.70 7.13 -18.95
N PHE A 9 -0.12 8.18 -18.37
CA PHE A 9 -0.15 9.52 -18.94
C PHE A 9 0.52 9.58 -20.33
N LEU A 10 1.73 9.02 -20.45
CA LEU A 10 2.46 8.97 -21.73
C LEU A 10 1.71 8.17 -22.80
N THR A 11 1.04 7.08 -22.41
CA THR A 11 0.24 6.28 -23.36
C THR A 11 -0.93 7.11 -23.92
N VAL A 12 -1.67 7.82 -23.05
CA VAL A 12 -2.78 8.68 -23.50
C VAL A 12 -2.26 9.90 -24.27
N ALA A 13 -1.15 10.48 -23.86
CA ALA A 13 -0.49 11.57 -24.61
C ALA A 13 -0.04 11.13 -26.00
N SER A 14 0.59 9.96 -26.12
CA SER A 14 0.97 9.38 -27.42
C SER A 14 -0.24 9.10 -28.29
N PHE A 15 -1.32 8.59 -27.73
CA PHE A 15 -2.59 8.40 -28.45
C PHE A 15 -3.15 9.73 -28.96
N TRP A 16 -3.13 10.78 -28.13
CA TRP A 16 -3.58 12.13 -28.54
C TRP A 16 -2.76 12.67 -29.69
N LEU A 17 -1.43 12.59 -29.60
CA LEU A 17 -0.53 13.06 -30.66
C LEU A 17 -0.72 12.27 -31.96
N ALA A 18 -0.90 10.96 -31.87
CA ALA A 18 -1.10 10.08 -33.04
C ALA A 18 -2.45 10.30 -33.74
N THR A 19 -3.49 10.61 -33.00
CA THR A 19 -4.86 10.76 -33.53
C THR A 19 -5.22 12.20 -33.87
N ALA A 20 -4.47 13.18 -33.36
CA ALA A 20 -4.80 14.61 -33.43
C ALA A 20 -6.24 14.93 -32.97
N TRP A 21 -6.80 14.09 -32.07
CA TRP A 21 -8.19 14.22 -31.59
C TRP A 21 -8.32 15.37 -30.59
N PRO A 22 -9.07 16.45 -30.88
CA PRO A 22 -9.09 17.64 -30.02
C PRO A 22 -9.56 17.36 -28.57
N ALA A 23 -10.55 16.48 -28.40
CA ALA A 23 -11.08 16.13 -27.09
C ALA A 23 -10.15 15.24 -26.25
N ALA A 24 -9.12 14.63 -26.84
CA ALA A 24 -8.18 13.76 -26.12
C ALA A 24 -7.33 14.52 -25.08
N SER A 25 -7.20 15.85 -25.19
CA SER A 25 -6.61 16.68 -24.12
C SER A 25 -7.37 16.55 -22.82
N GLY A 26 -8.71 16.49 -22.86
CA GLY A 26 -9.58 16.23 -21.71
C GLY A 26 -9.40 14.82 -21.15
N ALA A 27 -9.23 13.79 -22.01
CA ALA A 27 -8.91 12.44 -21.59
C ALA A 27 -7.57 12.38 -20.83
N MET A 28 -6.55 13.06 -21.32
CA MET A 28 -5.24 13.13 -20.69
C MET A 28 -5.31 13.78 -19.29
N LEU A 29 -6.04 14.88 -19.17
CA LEU A 29 -6.26 15.57 -17.91
C LEU A 29 -6.96 14.65 -16.90
N LEU A 30 -8.04 14.00 -17.31
CA LEU A 30 -8.77 13.06 -16.44
C LEU A 30 -7.95 11.85 -16.04
N THR A 31 -7.15 11.27 -16.94
CA THR A 31 -6.20 10.21 -16.61
C THR A 31 -5.25 10.65 -15.51
N CYS A 32 -4.69 11.86 -15.62
CA CYS A 32 -3.78 12.42 -14.63
C CYS A 32 -4.48 12.62 -13.26
N VAL A 33 -5.66 13.21 -13.26
CA VAL A 33 -6.46 13.44 -12.04
C VAL A 33 -6.80 12.13 -11.35
N VAL A 34 -7.34 11.16 -12.07
CA VAL A 34 -7.73 9.85 -11.52
C VAL A 34 -6.51 9.08 -11.01
N CYS A 35 -5.42 9.08 -11.76
CA CYS A 35 -4.16 8.47 -11.31
C CYS A 35 -3.63 9.12 -10.03
N SER A 36 -3.74 10.45 -9.90
CA SER A 36 -3.28 11.18 -8.71
C SER A 36 -4.16 10.92 -7.49
N LEU A 37 -5.50 10.97 -7.67
CA LEU A 37 -6.47 10.73 -6.60
C LEU A 37 -6.39 9.33 -6.00
N PHE A 38 -6.12 8.32 -6.85
CA PHE A 38 -6.14 6.93 -6.42
C PHE A 38 -4.75 6.30 -6.25
N ALA A 39 -3.70 7.06 -6.49
CA ALA A 39 -2.31 6.60 -6.31
C ALA A 39 -2.00 6.08 -4.91
N SER A 40 -2.56 6.74 -3.90
CA SER A 40 -2.37 6.41 -2.48
C SER A 40 -3.37 5.39 -1.96
N ARG A 41 -4.37 4.99 -2.77
CA ARG A 41 -5.39 4.03 -2.37
C ARG A 41 -4.97 2.61 -2.74
N GLU A 42 -5.07 1.70 -1.78
CA GLU A 42 -4.73 0.29 -1.97
C GLU A 42 -5.67 -0.39 -2.99
N ASN A 43 -6.95 0.00 -3.01
CA ASN A 43 -7.98 -0.52 -3.92
C ASN A 43 -8.24 0.40 -5.13
N GLY A 44 -7.19 1.01 -5.68
CA GLY A 44 -7.30 1.99 -6.77
C GLY A 44 -8.08 1.48 -8.00
N ALA A 45 -7.99 0.20 -8.33
CA ALA A 45 -8.73 -0.41 -9.43
C ALA A 45 -10.23 -0.53 -9.15
N GLN A 46 -10.62 -0.94 -7.95
CA GLN A 46 -12.02 -1.05 -7.53
C GLN A 46 -12.69 0.34 -7.49
N ILE A 47 -12.00 1.32 -6.93
CA ILE A 47 -12.47 2.71 -6.88
C ILE A 47 -12.56 3.28 -8.29
N GLY A 48 -11.57 3.02 -9.14
CA GLY A 48 -11.56 3.42 -10.54
C GLY A 48 -12.74 2.81 -11.32
N MET A 49 -13.09 1.55 -11.09
CA MET A 49 -14.27 0.92 -11.68
C MET A 49 -15.57 1.57 -11.19
N SER A 50 -15.64 1.95 -9.89
CA SER A 50 -16.79 2.70 -9.36
C SER A 50 -16.88 4.09 -9.99
N PHE A 51 -15.76 4.73 -10.26
CA PHE A 51 -15.72 5.98 -11.02
C PHE A 51 -16.23 5.82 -12.45
N MET A 52 -15.83 4.74 -13.13
CA MET A 52 -16.33 4.43 -14.48
C MET A 52 -17.85 4.27 -14.50
N ARG A 53 -18.42 3.54 -13.52
CA ARG A 53 -19.88 3.42 -13.37
C ARG A 53 -20.55 4.77 -13.20
N GLY A 54 -19.94 5.68 -12.44
CA GLY A 54 -20.43 7.05 -12.23
C GLY A 54 -20.50 7.85 -13.53
N ILE A 55 -19.49 7.73 -14.43
CA ILE A 55 -19.49 8.36 -15.75
C ILE A 55 -20.64 7.82 -16.61
N PHE A 56 -20.80 6.50 -16.66
CA PHE A 56 -21.88 5.88 -17.44
C PHE A 56 -23.28 6.31 -16.99
N LEU A 57 -23.45 6.67 -15.71
CA LEU A 57 -24.69 7.26 -15.21
C LEU A 57 -24.77 8.77 -15.49
N ALA A 58 -23.64 9.46 -15.46
CA ALA A 58 -23.59 10.91 -15.69
C ALA A 58 -23.88 11.29 -17.15
N VAL A 59 -23.38 10.51 -18.11
CA VAL A 59 -23.56 10.79 -19.56
C VAL A 59 -25.03 10.91 -19.95
N PRO A 60 -25.90 9.91 -19.73
CA PRO A 60 -27.31 10.03 -20.10
C PRO A 60 -28.04 11.13 -19.29
N ALA A 61 -27.75 11.29 -18.01
CA ALA A 61 -28.34 12.33 -17.19
C ALA A 61 -27.95 13.75 -17.68
N ALA A 62 -26.67 13.94 -17.99
CA ALA A 62 -26.17 15.23 -18.53
C ALA A 62 -26.69 15.48 -19.95
N PHE A 63 -26.87 14.42 -20.75
CA PHE A 63 -27.49 14.56 -22.06
C PHE A 63 -28.93 15.06 -21.96
N VAL A 64 -29.74 14.44 -21.13
CA VAL A 64 -31.14 14.84 -20.92
C VAL A 64 -31.22 16.28 -20.42
N VAL A 65 -30.44 16.62 -19.40
CA VAL A 65 -30.45 17.97 -18.81
C VAL A 65 -29.85 18.97 -19.80
N GLY A 66 -28.65 18.70 -20.32
CA GLY A 66 -27.88 19.67 -21.12
C GLY A 66 -28.41 19.86 -22.55
N GLN A 67 -28.86 18.78 -23.21
CA GLN A 67 -29.24 18.83 -24.64
C GLN A 67 -30.76 18.83 -24.89
N ILE A 68 -31.56 18.40 -23.90
CA ILE A 68 -33.01 18.36 -24.05
C ILE A 68 -33.71 19.43 -23.21
N LEU A 69 -33.42 19.54 -21.90
CA LEU A 69 -34.14 20.42 -21.01
C LEU A 69 -33.67 21.87 -21.10
N LEU A 70 -32.34 22.11 -20.99
CA LEU A 70 -31.78 23.48 -20.95
C LEU A 70 -32.02 24.29 -22.24
N PRO A 71 -32.05 23.71 -23.45
CA PRO A 71 -32.41 24.49 -24.63
C PRO A 71 -33.83 25.05 -24.60
N GLN A 72 -34.77 24.38 -23.90
CA GLN A 72 -36.15 24.77 -23.79
C GLN A 72 -36.42 25.75 -22.60
N TRP A 73 -35.49 25.84 -21.67
CA TRP A 73 -35.65 26.61 -20.45
C TRP A 73 -34.69 27.77 -20.42
N SER A 74 -35.20 28.92 -20.00
CA SER A 74 -34.42 30.15 -19.88
C SER A 74 -34.40 30.66 -18.44
N GLY A 75 -33.31 31.31 -18.07
CA GLY A 75 -33.14 31.91 -16.77
C GLY A 75 -32.48 31.06 -15.71
N PHE A 76 -31.85 31.71 -14.75
CA PHE A 76 -31.09 31.09 -13.67
C PHE A 76 -31.90 30.14 -12.79
N PRO A 77 -33.15 30.38 -12.41
CA PRO A 77 -33.92 29.45 -11.59
C PRO A 77 -34.10 28.07 -12.26
N MET A 78 -34.35 28.07 -13.58
CA MET A 78 -34.50 26.79 -14.32
C MET A 78 -33.20 26.05 -14.47
N LEU A 79 -32.10 26.75 -14.68
CA LEU A 79 -30.76 26.13 -14.64
C LEU A 79 -30.48 25.53 -13.27
N ALA A 80 -30.77 26.26 -12.19
CA ALA A 80 -30.55 25.77 -10.83
C ALA A 80 -31.38 24.50 -10.51
N MET A 81 -32.64 24.46 -10.97
CA MET A 81 -33.49 23.28 -10.80
C MET A 81 -32.99 22.10 -11.64
N ALA A 82 -32.69 22.32 -12.91
CA ALA A 82 -32.25 21.28 -13.83
C ALA A 82 -30.95 20.59 -13.38
N MET A 83 -30.02 21.36 -12.85
CA MET A 83 -28.77 20.83 -12.30
C MET A 83 -28.91 20.37 -10.85
N GLY A 84 -29.68 21.08 -10.04
CA GLY A 84 -29.80 20.86 -8.60
C GLY A 84 -30.43 19.50 -8.27
N VAL A 85 -31.44 19.08 -9.00
CA VAL A 85 -32.14 17.80 -8.75
C VAL A 85 -31.20 16.59 -8.93
N PRO A 86 -30.49 16.40 -10.05
CA PRO A 86 -29.57 15.29 -10.19
C PRO A 86 -28.40 15.36 -9.17
N LEU A 87 -27.88 16.55 -8.89
CA LEU A 87 -26.79 16.75 -7.94
C LEU A 87 -27.22 16.46 -6.51
N PHE A 88 -28.46 16.79 -6.14
CA PHE A 88 -29.02 16.46 -4.82
C PHE A 88 -29.06 14.94 -4.59
N PHE A 89 -29.58 14.18 -5.57
CA PHE A 89 -29.56 12.71 -5.47
C PHE A 89 -28.15 12.13 -5.50
N GLY A 90 -27.26 12.72 -6.28
CA GLY A 90 -25.85 12.36 -6.26
C GLY A 90 -25.20 12.60 -4.90
N ALA A 91 -25.47 13.75 -4.26
CA ALA A 91 -24.96 14.09 -2.93
C ALA A 91 -25.49 13.12 -1.85
N LEU A 92 -26.77 12.72 -1.92
CA LEU A 92 -27.32 11.67 -1.05
C LEU A 92 -26.60 10.32 -1.25
N GLY A 93 -26.25 10.00 -2.50
CA GLY A 93 -25.45 8.81 -2.82
C GLY A 93 -24.04 8.84 -2.24
N MET A 94 -23.42 10.02 -2.16
CA MET A 94 -22.09 10.18 -1.55
C MET A 94 -22.06 9.81 -0.05
N ALA A 95 -23.18 10.00 0.66
CA ALA A 95 -23.29 9.64 2.06
C ALA A 95 -23.29 8.12 2.32
N LYS A 96 -23.50 7.30 1.28
CA LYS A 96 -23.50 5.84 1.39
C LYS A 96 -22.12 5.27 1.04
N PRO A 97 -21.41 4.59 1.97
CA PRO A 97 -20.06 4.08 1.72
C PRO A 97 -19.95 3.15 0.51
N GLN A 98 -21.01 2.37 0.23
CA GLN A 98 -21.05 1.37 -0.85
C GLN A 98 -21.04 1.99 -2.26
N ILE A 99 -21.66 3.15 -2.44
CA ILE A 99 -21.82 3.83 -3.73
C ILE A 99 -21.20 5.23 -3.75
N GLY A 100 -20.55 5.67 -2.67
CA GLY A 100 -20.01 7.01 -2.53
C GLY A 100 -19.06 7.41 -3.65
N ALA A 101 -18.14 6.51 -4.04
CA ALA A 101 -17.21 6.76 -5.15
C ALA A 101 -17.93 6.90 -6.51
N THR A 102 -18.96 6.09 -6.76
CA THR A 102 -19.81 6.17 -7.97
C THR A 102 -20.59 7.48 -8.00
N ALA A 103 -21.19 7.87 -6.87
CA ALA A 103 -21.94 9.10 -6.73
C ALA A 103 -21.06 10.36 -6.89
N THR A 104 -19.84 10.34 -6.31
CA THR A 104 -18.85 11.40 -6.49
C THR A 104 -18.47 11.56 -7.95
N SER A 105 -18.20 10.45 -8.64
CA SER A 105 -17.90 10.45 -10.06
C SER A 105 -19.08 10.97 -10.90
N PHE A 106 -20.30 10.53 -10.57
CA PHE A 106 -21.51 11.02 -11.22
C PHE A 106 -21.63 12.55 -11.13
N CYS A 107 -21.59 13.10 -9.94
CA CYS A 107 -21.73 14.57 -9.75
C CYS A 107 -20.64 15.34 -10.49
N LEU A 108 -19.37 14.90 -10.38
CA LEU A 108 -18.25 15.55 -11.03
C LEU A 108 -18.40 15.57 -12.55
N HIS A 109 -18.65 14.41 -13.16
CA HIS A 109 -18.74 14.31 -14.62
C HIS A 109 -20.04 14.92 -15.16
N PHE A 110 -21.12 14.87 -14.39
CA PHE A 110 -22.38 15.53 -14.74
C PHE A 110 -22.17 17.06 -14.89
N ILE A 111 -21.51 17.71 -13.93
CA ILE A 111 -21.21 19.15 -13.99
C ILE A 111 -20.29 19.47 -15.17
N VAL A 112 -19.23 18.67 -15.36
CA VAL A 112 -18.25 18.90 -16.42
C VAL A 112 -18.87 18.70 -17.82
N LEU A 113 -19.78 17.75 -17.99
CA LEU A 113 -20.47 17.50 -19.27
C LEU A 113 -21.47 18.60 -19.62
N ILE A 114 -22.19 19.13 -18.63
CA ILE A 114 -23.11 20.26 -18.87
C ILE A 114 -22.32 21.56 -19.11
N SER A 115 -21.17 21.73 -18.42
CA SER A 115 -20.29 22.89 -18.57
C SER A 115 -21.08 24.21 -18.63
N PRO A 116 -21.79 24.60 -17.54
CA PRO A 116 -22.66 25.77 -17.56
C PRO A 116 -21.85 27.04 -17.82
N MET A 117 -22.18 27.75 -18.89
CA MET A 117 -21.58 29.02 -19.31
C MET A 117 -22.64 30.09 -19.53
N ASN A 118 -22.25 31.36 -19.52
CA ASN A 118 -23.18 32.44 -19.82
C ASN A 118 -23.80 32.36 -21.23
N ARG A 119 -23.09 31.75 -22.17
CA ARG A 119 -23.59 31.41 -23.49
C ARG A 119 -23.42 29.90 -23.66
N MET A 120 -24.51 29.16 -23.51
CA MET A 120 -24.52 27.72 -23.67
C MET A 120 -24.44 27.35 -25.16
N SER A 121 -23.65 26.34 -25.47
CA SER A 121 -23.59 25.71 -26.77
C SER A 121 -24.26 24.34 -26.67
N PHE A 122 -25.33 24.12 -27.46
CA PHE A 122 -26.10 22.87 -27.46
C PHE A 122 -25.70 21.99 -28.65
N ASP A 123 -24.39 21.67 -28.74
CA ASP A 123 -23.84 20.84 -29.78
C ASP A 123 -23.72 19.40 -29.30
N VAL A 124 -24.63 18.55 -29.83
CA VAL A 124 -24.69 17.11 -29.50
C VAL A 124 -23.41 16.38 -29.91
N ALA A 125 -22.78 16.76 -31.04
CA ALA A 125 -21.55 16.13 -31.48
C ALA A 125 -20.39 16.40 -30.53
N SER A 126 -20.22 17.65 -30.12
CA SER A 126 -19.23 18.05 -29.11
C SER A 126 -19.49 17.40 -27.75
N PHE A 127 -20.78 17.28 -27.37
CA PHE A 127 -21.15 16.58 -26.12
C PHE A 127 -20.65 15.12 -26.11
N PHE A 128 -21.00 14.35 -27.16
CA PHE A 128 -20.55 12.94 -27.22
C PHE A 128 -19.04 12.79 -27.38
N ASN A 129 -18.42 13.71 -28.09
CA ASN A 129 -16.95 13.73 -28.23
C ASN A 129 -16.25 13.92 -26.88
N ASN A 130 -16.74 14.85 -26.06
CA ASN A 130 -16.25 15.07 -24.70
C ASN A 130 -16.57 13.89 -23.77
N ALA A 131 -17.77 13.32 -23.87
CA ALA A 131 -18.15 12.14 -23.09
C ALA A 131 -17.24 10.95 -23.38
N GLN A 132 -16.94 10.70 -24.66
CA GLN A 132 -15.99 9.65 -25.07
C GLN A 132 -14.59 9.91 -24.51
N ALA A 133 -14.10 11.15 -24.57
CA ALA A 133 -12.82 11.53 -24.02
C ALA A 133 -12.74 11.24 -22.50
N MET A 134 -13.80 11.53 -21.76
CA MET A 134 -13.88 11.24 -20.33
C MET A 134 -13.85 9.73 -20.04
N VAL A 135 -14.63 8.94 -20.77
CA VAL A 135 -14.65 7.48 -20.64
C VAL A 135 -13.28 6.89 -20.94
N LEU A 136 -12.62 7.34 -22.02
CA LEU A 136 -11.29 6.88 -22.40
C LEU A 136 -10.23 7.29 -21.36
N GLY A 137 -10.29 8.52 -20.85
CA GLY A 137 -9.34 9.01 -19.87
C GLY A 137 -9.39 8.23 -18.54
N VAL A 138 -10.60 8.05 -18.00
CA VAL A 138 -10.78 7.25 -16.78
C VAL A 138 -10.53 5.77 -17.06
N GLY A 139 -10.94 5.26 -18.23
CA GLY A 139 -10.68 3.88 -18.66
C GLY A 139 -9.18 3.56 -18.74
N ALA A 140 -8.39 4.46 -19.30
CA ALA A 140 -6.93 4.32 -19.35
C ALA A 140 -6.31 4.26 -17.94
N ALA A 141 -6.78 5.10 -17.01
CA ALA A 141 -6.33 5.06 -15.63
C ALA A 141 -6.72 3.74 -14.94
N VAL A 142 -7.97 3.29 -15.09
CA VAL A 142 -8.46 2.01 -14.54
C VAL A 142 -7.67 0.84 -15.11
N LEU A 143 -7.43 0.83 -16.43
CA LEU A 143 -6.64 -0.20 -17.09
C LEU A 143 -5.19 -0.21 -16.56
N ALA A 144 -4.59 0.95 -16.39
CA ALA A 144 -3.25 1.06 -15.82
C ALA A 144 -3.20 0.51 -14.38
N PHE A 145 -4.21 0.79 -13.56
CA PHE A 145 -4.30 0.18 -12.23
C PHE A 145 -4.51 -1.34 -12.31
N HIS A 146 -5.34 -1.83 -13.22
CA HIS A 146 -5.66 -3.26 -13.36
C HIS A 146 -4.47 -4.07 -13.86
N LEU A 147 -3.79 -3.61 -14.91
CA LEU A 147 -2.58 -4.26 -15.44
C LEU A 147 -1.45 -4.33 -14.41
N LEU A 148 -1.47 -3.43 -13.43
CA LEU A 148 -0.42 -3.33 -12.41
C LEU A 148 -0.77 -4.06 -11.12
N ILE A 149 -2.03 -4.48 -10.93
CA ILE A 149 -2.51 -5.40 -9.87
C ILE A 149 -2.12 -6.87 -10.15
N LEU A 150 -1.73 -7.21 -11.38
CA LEU A 150 -1.16 -8.52 -11.74
C LEU A 150 0.14 -8.87 -10.99
N ARG A 151 0.50 -8.13 -9.96
CA ARG A 151 1.55 -8.50 -9.02
C ARG A 151 1.03 -9.56 -8.07
N ASN A 152 1.49 -10.78 -8.32
CA ASN A 152 1.33 -11.96 -7.50
C ASN A 152 1.43 -11.59 -5.99
N PRO A 153 0.42 -11.87 -5.16
CA PRO A 153 0.47 -11.63 -3.70
C PRO A 153 1.74 -12.18 -3.05
N ALA A 154 2.26 -13.31 -3.55
CA ALA A 154 3.52 -13.90 -3.13
C ALA A 154 4.73 -12.97 -3.32
N TRP A 155 4.69 -12.04 -4.27
CA TRP A 155 5.76 -11.05 -4.45
C TRP A 155 5.70 -9.96 -3.37
N HIS A 156 4.49 -9.54 -2.95
CA HIS A 156 4.33 -8.60 -1.85
C HIS A 156 4.83 -9.18 -0.53
N GLY A 157 4.49 -10.43 -0.22
CA GLY A 157 4.97 -11.13 0.97
C GLY A 157 6.50 -11.22 1.00
N ARG A 158 7.13 -11.65 -0.10
CA ARG A 158 8.61 -11.70 -0.22
C ARG A 158 9.26 -10.33 -0.03
N ARG A 159 8.67 -9.28 -0.55
CA ARG A 159 9.20 -7.92 -0.40
C ARG A 159 9.06 -7.40 1.04
N LEU A 160 7.96 -7.73 1.72
CA LEU A 160 7.76 -7.37 3.12
C LEU A 160 8.74 -8.13 4.01
N LEU A 161 8.93 -9.43 3.79
CA LEU A 161 9.93 -10.24 4.47
C LEU A 161 11.35 -9.68 4.27
N ALA A 162 11.75 -9.43 3.04
CA ALA A 162 13.06 -8.85 2.74
C ALA A 162 13.25 -7.46 3.40
N ALA A 163 12.19 -6.64 3.45
CA ALA A 163 12.22 -5.36 4.13
C ALA A 163 12.31 -5.52 5.65
N THR A 164 11.67 -6.54 6.23
CA THR A 164 11.76 -6.86 7.67
C THR A 164 13.17 -7.31 8.03
N LEU A 165 13.73 -8.26 7.29
CA LEU A 165 15.12 -8.72 7.48
C LEU A 165 16.12 -7.57 7.36
N HIS A 166 15.96 -6.71 6.37
CA HIS A 166 16.80 -5.52 6.23
C HIS A 166 16.72 -4.57 7.43
N ASP A 167 15.53 -4.36 7.99
CA ASP A 167 15.35 -3.52 9.16
C ASP A 167 15.90 -4.20 10.43
N LEU A 168 15.79 -5.52 10.57
CA LEU A 168 16.43 -6.28 11.64
C LEU A 168 17.96 -6.16 11.59
N VAL A 169 18.55 -6.31 10.41
CA VAL A 169 19.99 -6.09 10.19
C VAL A 169 20.39 -4.66 10.57
N ARG A 170 19.60 -3.65 10.20
CA ARG A 170 19.85 -2.28 10.61
C ARG A 170 19.72 -2.09 12.13
N LEU A 171 18.79 -2.80 12.76
CA LEU A 171 18.57 -2.75 14.19
C LEU A 171 19.79 -3.25 14.97
N THR A 172 20.57 -4.20 14.48
CA THR A 172 21.80 -4.66 15.12
C THR A 172 22.86 -3.55 15.29
N ARG A 173 22.86 -2.55 14.39
CA ARG A 173 23.88 -1.48 14.34
C ARG A 173 23.36 -0.09 14.72
N ARG A 174 22.04 0.12 14.71
CA ARG A 174 21.43 1.44 14.93
C ARG A 174 21.67 1.92 16.37
N ASN A 175 21.80 3.25 16.54
CA ASN A 175 21.82 3.85 17.88
C ASN A 175 20.49 3.52 18.61
N LEU A 176 20.56 3.20 19.90
CA LEU A 176 19.40 2.83 20.72
C LEU A 176 18.39 3.96 20.88
N ARG A 177 18.83 5.24 20.83
CA ARG A 177 17.90 6.37 20.91
C ARG A 177 16.89 6.35 19.77
N GLY A 178 15.61 6.15 20.11
CA GLY A 178 14.51 6.09 19.16
C GLY A 178 14.49 4.85 18.26
N ALA A 179 15.32 3.83 18.53
CA ALA A 179 15.32 2.59 17.76
C ALA A 179 14.01 1.81 17.93
N GLU A 180 13.48 1.77 19.15
CA GLU A 180 12.21 1.13 19.48
C GLU A 180 11.04 1.75 18.69
N SER A 181 10.83 3.05 18.81
CA SER A 181 9.77 3.75 18.07
C SER A 181 9.93 3.64 16.56
N TRP A 182 11.17 3.65 16.07
CA TRP A 182 11.46 3.48 14.65
C TRP A 182 11.12 2.07 14.16
N PHE A 183 11.51 1.03 14.89
CA PHE A 183 11.26 -0.35 14.53
C PHE A 183 9.78 -0.70 14.70
N GLY A 184 9.20 -0.41 15.87
CA GLY A 184 7.79 -0.66 16.17
C GLY A 184 6.84 0.03 15.19
N GLY A 185 7.09 1.31 14.84
CA GLY A 185 6.29 2.02 13.84
C GLY A 185 6.33 1.37 12.45
N ARG A 186 7.51 0.89 12.01
CA ARG A 186 7.64 0.20 10.72
C ARG A 186 6.99 -1.18 10.73
N MET A 187 7.10 -1.91 11.82
CA MET A 187 6.45 -3.22 11.97
C MET A 187 4.93 -3.08 12.07
N ALA A 188 4.42 -2.10 12.83
CA ALA A 188 3.00 -1.82 12.91
C ALA A 188 2.39 -1.50 11.52
N ASP A 189 3.08 -0.67 10.72
CA ASP A 189 2.64 -0.38 9.34
C ASP A 189 2.62 -1.65 8.47
N ARG A 190 3.65 -2.51 8.59
CA ARG A 190 3.69 -3.78 7.85
C ARG A 190 2.61 -4.75 8.28
N LEU A 191 2.42 -4.93 9.59
CA LEU A 191 1.37 -5.80 10.12
C LEU A 191 -0.01 -5.32 9.71
N LEU A 192 -0.23 -4.00 9.68
CA LEU A 192 -1.48 -3.43 9.18
C LEU A 192 -1.69 -3.71 7.68
N GLN A 193 -0.63 -3.59 6.86
CA GLN A 193 -0.68 -3.96 5.45
C GLN A 193 -0.94 -5.46 5.28
N LEU A 194 -0.31 -6.28 6.09
CA LEU A 194 -0.54 -7.72 6.14
C LEU A 194 -2.01 -8.01 6.49
N ALA A 195 -2.52 -7.51 7.59
CA ALA A 195 -3.88 -7.79 8.07
C ALA A 195 -4.97 -7.41 7.05
N ARG A 196 -4.78 -6.33 6.30
CA ARG A 196 -5.73 -5.89 5.27
C ARG A 196 -5.87 -6.86 4.09
N HIS A 197 -4.78 -7.53 3.73
CA HIS A 197 -4.76 -8.46 2.60
C HIS A 197 -4.95 -9.94 3.00
N TYR A 198 -4.87 -10.22 4.30
CA TYR A 198 -4.96 -11.57 4.84
C TYR A 198 -6.21 -12.36 4.42
N PRO A 199 -7.43 -11.76 4.39
CA PRO A 199 -8.63 -12.47 3.98
C PRO A 199 -8.67 -12.87 2.51
N GLU A 200 -7.91 -12.18 1.65
CA GLU A 200 -7.89 -12.40 0.19
C GLU A 200 -6.84 -13.44 -0.23
N LEU A 201 -6.02 -13.93 0.73
CA LEU A 201 -4.93 -14.83 0.41
C LEU A 201 -5.36 -16.29 0.39
N PRO A 202 -4.89 -17.07 -0.59
CA PRO A 202 -5.02 -18.53 -0.54
C PRO A 202 -4.25 -19.11 0.65
N GLU A 203 -4.74 -20.22 1.21
CA GLU A 203 -4.18 -20.92 2.38
C GLU A 203 -2.63 -21.03 2.37
N PRO A 204 -1.98 -21.52 1.29
CA PRO A 204 -0.51 -21.65 1.29
C PRO A 204 0.23 -20.30 1.29
N ALA A 205 -0.46 -19.20 1.02
CA ALA A 205 0.12 -17.86 1.12
C ALA A 205 -0.02 -17.26 2.53
N ARG A 206 -0.95 -17.75 3.36
CA ARG A 206 -1.16 -17.25 4.72
C ARG A 206 -0.01 -17.59 5.64
N SER A 207 0.55 -18.80 5.56
CA SER A 207 1.70 -19.20 6.37
C SER A 207 2.92 -18.29 6.21
N ARG A 208 3.12 -17.71 5.02
CA ARG A 208 4.19 -16.74 4.77
C ARG A 208 3.96 -15.37 5.42
N TRP A 209 2.77 -15.12 5.93
CA TRP A 209 2.40 -13.87 6.57
C TRP A 209 2.67 -13.89 8.07
N ASP A 210 2.70 -15.07 8.64
CA ASP A 210 3.14 -15.29 10.03
C ASP A 210 4.62 -14.91 10.21
N ASP A 211 5.40 -14.91 9.14
CA ASP A 211 6.76 -14.36 9.09
C ASP A 211 6.86 -12.92 9.61
N GLY A 212 5.82 -12.12 9.40
CA GLY A 212 5.77 -10.74 9.90
C GLY A 212 5.72 -10.67 11.42
N LEU A 213 5.01 -11.58 12.07
CA LEU A 213 4.93 -11.67 13.52
C LEU A 213 6.25 -12.13 14.12
N LEU A 214 6.86 -13.19 13.55
CA LEU A 214 8.17 -13.69 14.01
C LEU A 214 9.28 -12.64 13.82
N GLY A 215 9.21 -11.85 12.75
CA GLY A 215 10.13 -10.72 12.56
C GLY A 215 9.97 -9.62 13.62
N LEU A 216 8.75 -9.39 14.12
CA LEU A 216 8.50 -8.47 15.23
C LEU A 216 9.12 -9.02 16.53
N ASP A 217 8.85 -10.28 16.87
CA ASP A 217 9.40 -10.93 18.07
C ASP A 217 10.93 -10.88 18.10
N ILE A 218 11.58 -11.20 16.98
CA ILE A 218 13.04 -11.13 16.88
C ILE A 218 13.55 -9.69 17.07
N GLY A 219 12.82 -8.70 16.55
CA GLY A 219 13.19 -7.30 16.69
C GLY A 219 13.05 -6.79 18.13
N ASP A 220 12.00 -7.18 18.82
CA ASP A 220 11.76 -6.82 20.22
C ASP A 220 12.81 -7.46 21.13
N GLU A 221 13.11 -8.74 20.95
CA GLU A 221 14.14 -9.42 21.72
C GLU A 221 15.55 -8.88 21.44
N LEU A 222 15.82 -8.49 20.21
CA LEU A 222 17.06 -7.81 19.84
C LEU A 222 17.18 -6.45 20.55
N MET A 223 16.08 -5.71 20.67
CA MET A 223 16.04 -4.45 21.40
C MET A 223 16.23 -4.67 22.88
N HIS A 224 15.54 -5.66 23.48
CA HIS A 224 15.68 -6.04 24.88
C HIS A 224 17.13 -6.43 25.20
N LEU A 225 17.76 -7.25 24.38
CA LEU A 225 19.17 -7.63 24.53
C LEU A 225 20.08 -6.39 24.54
N ARG A 226 19.94 -5.52 23.55
CA ARG A 226 20.80 -4.34 23.40
C ARG A 226 20.61 -3.32 24.53
N LEU A 227 19.36 -3.09 24.95
CA LEU A 227 19.03 -2.20 26.05
C LEU A 227 19.56 -2.76 27.39
N SER A 228 19.33 -4.04 27.64
CA SER A 228 19.77 -4.70 28.87
C SER A 228 21.30 -4.71 28.99
N LEU A 229 22.03 -4.97 27.90
CA LEU A 229 23.49 -4.86 27.86
C LEU A 229 23.99 -3.44 28.13
N ALA A 230 23.29 -2.44 27.58
CA ALA A 230 23.64 -1.02 27.83
C ALA A 230 23.38 -0.60 29.29
N VAL A 231 22.25 -1.04 29.87
CA VAL A 231 21.89 -0.76 31.27
C VAL A 231 22.86 -1.48 32.21
N ALA A 232 23.22 -2.73 31.91
CA ALA A 232 24.20 -3.49 32.72
C ALA A 232 25.63 -2.97 32.59
N GLN A 233 25.86 -1.99 31.69
CA GLN A 233 27.20 -1.44 31.40
C GLN A 233 28.28 -2.51 31.12
N VAL A 234 27.84 -3.63 30.51
CA VAL A 234 28.74 -4.72 30.14
C VAL A 234 29.72 -4.24 29.07
N PRO A 235 31.05 -4.38 29.34
CA PRO A 235 32.04 -4.02 28.33
C PRO A 235 31.81 -4.83 27.03
N VAL A 236 31.95 -4.18 25.88
CA VAL A 236 31.79 -4.84 24.58
C VAL A 236 32.95 -5.80 24.35
N GLY A 237 32.78 -7.03 24.83
CA GLY A 237 33.77 -8.10 24.72
C GLY A 237 33.80 -8.76 23.33
N ALA A 238 34.76 -9.65 23.12
CA ALA A 238 34.91 -10.39 21.86
C ALA A 238 33.69 -11.27 21.59
N ALA A 239 33.14 -11.96 22.58
CA ALA A 239 31.97 -12.79 22.47
C ALA A 239 30.71 -12.00 22.02
N GLN A 240 30.51 -10.80 22.59
CA GLN A 240 29.40 -9.94 22.20
C GLN A 240 29.53 -9.46 20.75
N ARG A 241 30.72 -9.02 20.31
CA ARG A 241 30.95 -8.61 18.91
C ARG A 241 30.72 -9.79 17.96
N ALA A 242 31.27 -10.94 18.26
CA ALA A 242 31.12 -12.15 17.46
C ALA A 242 29.65 -12.57 17.35
N TYR A 243 28.88 -12.50 18.44
CA TYR A 243 27.44 -12.77 18.43
C TYR A 243 26.67 -11.84 17.48
N PHE A 244 26.86 -10.52 17.61
CA PHE A 244 26.15 -9.56 16.75
C PHE A 244 26.58 -9.64 15.29
N GLU A 245 27.85 -9.92 15.00
CA GLU A 245 28.31 -10.17 13.62
C GLU A 245 27.68 -11.44 13.04
N HIS A 246 27.58 -12.50 13.85
CA HIS A 246 26.97 -13.75 13.43
C HIS A 246 25.46 -13.59 13.22
N LEU A 247 24.77 -12.98 14.17
CA LEU A 247 23.35 -12.65 14.09
C LEU A 247 23.05 -11.83 12.82
N GLN A 248 23.87 -10.84 12.52
CA GLN A 248 23.71 -10.03 11.33
C GLN A 248 23.82 -10.87 10.05
N ARG A 249 24.86 -11.72 9.92
CA ARG A 249 25.01 -12.61 8.75
C ARG A 249 23.83 -13.56 8.60
N THR A 250 23.37 -14.11 9.72
CA THR A 250 22.20 -15.00 9.75
C THR A 250 20.94 -14.27 9.27
N LEU A 251 20.70 -13.04 9.73
CA LEU A 251 19.59 -12.21 9.26
C LEU A 251 19.72 -11.79 7.79
N GLU A 252 20.93 -11.55 7.29
CA GLU A 252 21.19 -11.24 5.88
C GLU A 252 20.87 -12.44 4.96
N GLN A 253 21.17 -13.65 5.41
CA GLN A 253 20.81 -14.89 4.69
C GLN A 253 19.30 -15.18 4.74
N GLY A 254 18.65 -14.75 5.83
CA GLY A 254 17.23 -15.00 6.09
C GLY A 254 16.92 -16.45 6.52
N PRO A 255 15.68 -16.71 6.95
CA PRO A 255 15.30 -18.02 7.51
C PRO A 255 15.30 -19.14 6.47
N ALA A 256 15.09 -18.84 5.19
CA ALA A 256 15.15 -19.84 4.09
C ALA A 256 16.59 -20.19 3.67
N GLY A 257 17.57 -19.33 3.96
CA GLY A 257 18.98 -19.53 3.60
C GLY A 257 19.88 -19.96 4.76
N SER A 258 19.35 -20.00 5.99
CA SER A 258 20.10 -20.28 7.20
C SER A 258 19.59 -21.55 7.88
N ARG A 259 20.46 -22.18 8.67
CA ARG A 259 20.09 -23.36 9.47
C ARG A 259 19.33 -22.96 10.73
N GLN A 260 18.45 -23.82 11.24
CA GLN A 260 17.70 -23.62 12.48
C GLN A 260 18.61 -23.44 13.71
N ASP A 261 19.78 -24.09 13.70
CA ASP A 261 20.78 -24.06 14.76
C ASP A 261 21.85 -22.96 14.58
N ALA A 262 21.69 -22.09 13.57
CA ALA A 262 22.71 -21.08 13.23
C ALA A 262 23.10 -20.17 14.40
N LEU A 263 22.19 -19.86 15.31
CA LEU A 263 22.46 -19.02 16.47
C LEU A 263 22.85 -19.79 17.74
N GLU A 264 22.92 -21.13 17.70
CA GLU A 264 23.15 -21.94 18.90
C GLU A 264 24.53 -21.71 19.51
N GLN A 265 25.59 -21.96 18.77
CA GLN A 265 26.97 -21.78 19.25
C GLN A 265 27.27 -20.33 19.66
N PRO A 266 26.91 -19.30 18.86
CA PRO A 266 27.11 -17.91 19.27
C PRO A 266 26.33 -17.53 20.52
N SER A 267 25.13 -18.08 20.72
CA SER A 267 24.32 -17.84 21.92
C SER A 267 24.97 -18.44 23.16
N VAL A 268 25.45 -19.67 23.07
CA VAL A 268 26.17 -20.34 24.19
C VAL A 268 27.42 -19.55 24.59
N ALA A 269 28.23 -19.16 23.61
CA ALA A 269 29.44 -18.39 23.88
C ALA A 269 29.14 -17.00 24.53
N LEU A 270 28.05 -16.33 24.09
CA LEU A 270 27.63 -15.08 24.70
C LEU A 270 27.09 -15.31 26.12
N LEU A 271 26.26 -16.32 26.36
CA LEU A 271 25.70 -16.64 27.68
C LEU A 271 26.81 -16.98 28.68
N GLU A 272 27.83 -17.75 28.30
CA GLU A 272 29.00 -18.04 29.11
C GLU A 272 29.77 -16.76 29.49
N ALA A 273 30.01 -15.87 28.51
CA ALA A 273 30.69 -14.60 28.76
C ALA A 273 29.88 -13.67 29.68
N LEU A 274 28.53 -13.66 29.53
CA LEU A 274 27.64 -12.90 30.43
C LEU A 274 27.60 -13.52 31.85
N GLY A 275 27.65 -14.86 31.95
CA GLY A 275 27.69 -15.55 33.24
C GLY A 275 28.94 -15.26 34.08
N GLN A 276 30.01 -14.81 33.46
CA GLN A 276 31.24 -14.37 34.15
C GLN A 276 31.16 -12.93 34.75
N GLN A 277 30.12 -12.17 34.42
CA GLN A 277 29.92 -10.82 34.89
C GLN A 277 29.21 -10.80 36.26
N PRO A 278 29.36 -9.75 37.07
CA PRO A 278 28.62 -9.62 38.31
C PRO A 278 27.11 -9.67 38.08
N PRO A 279 26.36 -10.46 38.88
CA PRO A 279 24.94 -10.66 38.66
C PRO A 279 24.17 -9.34 38.85
N SER A 280 23.35 -9.02 37.87
CA SER A 280 22.37 -7.90 37.88
C SER A 280 21.11 -8.29 37.21
N ASP A 281 19.98 -7.60 37.48
CA ASP A 281 18.72 -7.89 36.86
C ASP A 281 18.75 -7.59 35.36
N ALA A 282 19.45 -6.53 34.96
CA ALA A 282 19.68 -6.23 33.55
C ALA A 282 20.44 -7.36 32.80
N LEU A 283 21.40 -8.00 33.49
CA LEU A 283 22.16 -9.11 32.95
C LEU A 283 21.27 -10.37 32.77
N LYS A 284 20.39 -10.65 33.73
CA LYS A 284 19.41 -11.74 33.61
C LYS A 284 18.46 -11.52 32.44
N LEU A 285 18.00 -10.27 32.25
CA LEU A 285 17.16 -9.89 31.11
C LEU A 285 17.93 -10.07 29.79
N ALA A 286 19.20 -9.66 29.74
CA ALA A 286 20.03 -9.88 28.55
C ALA A 286 20.20 -11.39 28.22
N GLN A 287 20.44 -12.23 29.23
CA GLN A 287 20.52 -13.67 29.06
C GLN A 287 19.20 -14.27 28.56
N GLY A 288 18.06 -13.85 29.13
CA GLY A 288 16.74 -14.25 28.67
C GLY A 288 16.49 -13.87 27.20
N ALA A 289 16.84 -12.66 26.82
CA ALA A 289 16.70 -12.18 25.43
C ALA A 289 17.54 -12.99 24.43
N VAL A 290 18.75 -13.42 24.81
CA VAL A 290 19.58 -14.31 23.95
C VAL A 290 18.89 -15.64 23.71
N VAL A 291 18.34 -16.26 24.76
CA VAL A 291 17.62 -17.55 24.67
C VAL A 291 16.36 -17.40 23.81
N GLN A 292 15.63 -16.32 24.02
CA GLN A 292 14.40 -16.05 23.27
C GLN A 292 14.69 -15.76 21.79
N LEU A 293 15.72 -14.98 21.48
CA LEU A 293 16.16 -14.75 20.09
C LEU A 293 16.49 -16.07 19.38
N GLN A 294 17.20 -16.96 20.04
CA GLN A 294 17.51 -18.29 19.49
C GLN A 294 16.24 -19.12 19.25
N SER A 295 15.29 -19.09 20.20
CA SER A 295 14.01 -19.79 20.09
C SER A 295 13.15 -19.26 18.95
N SER A 296 13.00 -17.92 18.87
CA SER A 296 12.23 -17.26 17.81
C SER A 296 12.83 -17.50 16.43
N TRP A 297 14.19 -17.52 16.33
CA TRP A 297 14.87 -17.85 15.09
C TRP A 297 14.62 -19.29 14.65
N ARG A 298 14.70 -20.26 15.56
CA ARG A 298 14.38 -21.67 15.26
C ARG A 298 12.93 -21.83 14.79
N SER A 299 12.00 -21.16 15.46
CA SER A 299 10.59 -21.18 15.08
C SER A 299 10.37 -20.65 13.68
N TRP A 300 11.06 -19.55 13.34
CA TRP A 300 10.97 -18.95 12.00
C TRP A 300 11.50 -19.86 10.90
N CYS A 301 12.67 -20.46 11.10
CA CYS A 301 13.24 -21.43 10.14
C CYS A 301 12.32 -22.64 9.93
N ARG A 302 11.77 -23.21 11.03
CA ARG A 302 10.84 -24.35 10.96
C ARG A 302 9.60 -24.03 10.15
N GLN A 303 8.99 -22.89 10.40
CA GLN A 303 7.80 -22.44 9.68
C GLN A 303 8.08 -22.27 8.17
N GLN A 304 9.27 -21.77 7.82
CA GLN A 304 9.68 -21.68 6.42
C GLN A 304 9.87 -23.05 5.76
N GLU A 305 10.45 -24.03 6.45
CA GLU A 305 10.59 -25.41 5.94
C GLU A 305 9.23 -26.06 5.70
N GLU A 306 8.30 -25.95 6.65
CA GLU A 306 6.94 -26.46 6.53
C GLU A 306 6.18 -25.82 5.36
N SER A 307 6.36 -24.52 5.14
CA SER A 307 5.74 -23.80 4.03
C SER A 307 6.30 -24.16 2.65
N HIS A 308 7.55 -24.62 2.57
CA HIS A 308 8.18 -25.09 1.33
C HIS A 308 7.90 -26.55 1.04
N GLY A 309 7.67 -27.39 2.07
CA GLY A 309 7.32 -28.78 1.92
C GLY A 309 5.86 -29.05 1.51
N ALA A 310 4.99 -28.04 1.68
CA ALA A 310 3.56 -28.08 1.32
C ALA A 310 3.25 -27.48 -0.07
N ALA A 311 4.23 -26.99 -0.81
CA ALA A 311 4.11 -26.38 -2.14
C ALA A 311 4.68 -27.28 -3.23
#